data_1a0baac0d7b7e2e5967cb350e3b1209d
#
_entry.id   1a0baac0d7b7e2e5967cb350e3b1209d
#
_cell.length_a   1.000
_cell.length_b   1.000
_cell.length_c   1.000
_cell.angle_alpha   90.00
_cell.angle_beta   90.00
_cell.angle_gamma   90.00
#
_symmetry.space_group_name_H-M   'P 1'
#
loop_
_entity.id
_entity.type
_entity.pdbx_description
1 polymer ?
#
loop_
_entity_poly.entity_id
_entity_poly.type
_entity_poly.pdbx_seq_one_letter_code
_entity_poly.pdbx_strand_id
1 'polypeptide(L)'
;MKMASVRDVMSTSPVTLDPDANVYEAANTILVNRISGAPVVDTDGKLVGVVSELDILNAIVTSVYNGADPGIARVSEIMTAEVESNAPDDDVVSVAREMLDNKRRRRPIVEDGVMKGQLTCRQILRAVTDMVDDAQ
;
A
#
# COMPACT_ATOMS: atom_id res chain seq x y z
N MET A 1 6.16 6.36 -27.37
CA MET A 1 5.59 5.28 -26.54
C MET A 1 4.46 5.85 -25.69
N LYS A 2 3.29 5.27 -25.81
CA LYS A 2 2.11 5.71 -25.05
C LYS A 2 1.88 4.73 -23.90
N MET A 3 1.89 5.24 -22.67
CA MET A 3 1.64 4.42 -21.49
C MET A 3 0.14 4.22 -21.27
N ALA A 4 -0.21 3.08 -20.69
CA ALA A 4 -1.57 2.76 -20.31
C ALA A 4 -2.03 3.60 -19.11
N SER A 5 -3.33 3.58 -18.82
CA SER A 5 -3.84 4.16 -17.58
C SER A 5 -3.49 3.26 -16.40
N VAL A 6 -3.55 3.82 -15.20
CA VAL A 6 -3.30 3.06 -13.97
C VAL A 6 -4.20 1.82 -13.89
N ARG A 7 -5.46 1.93 -14.33
CA ARG A 7 -6.44 0.82 -14.33
C ARG A 7 -5.91 -0.42 -15.03
N ASP A 8 -5.17 -0.23 -16.12
CA ASP A 8 -4.66 -1.35 -16.94
C ASP A 8 -3.41 -2.02 -16.33
N VAL A 9 -2.75 -1.36 -15.40
CA VAL A 9 -1.46 -1.82 -14.83
C VAL A 9 -1.59 -2.26 -13.39
N MET A 10 -2.48 -1.66 -12.60
CA MET A 10 -2.62 -1.91 -11.17
C MET A 10 -3.05 -3.34 -10.84
N SER A 11 -2.69 -3.79 -9.63
CA SER A 11 -3.27 -4.98 -9.03
C SER A 11 -4.65 -4.65 -8.48
N THR A 12 -5.63 -5.52 -8.72
CA THR A 12 -7.02 -5.31 -8.25
C THR A 12 -7.32 -6.02 -6.94
N SER A 13 -6.40 -6.83 -6.44
CA SER A 13 -6.59 -7.59 -5.19
C SER A 13 -5.33 -7.50 -4.31
N PRO A 14 -4.91 -6.30 -3.92
CA PRO A 14 -3.74 -6.16 -3.06
C PRO A 14 -4.03 -6.70 -1.66
N VAL A 15 -2.96 -7.08 -0.94
CA VAL A 15 -3.06 -7.41 0.47
C VAL A 15 -3.40 -6.14 1.24
N THR A 16 -4.41 -6.21 2.10
CA THR A 16 -4.84 -5.08 2.94
C THR A 16 -4.88 -5.50 4.40
N LEU A 17 -4.88 -4.50 5.28
CA LEU A 17 -5.01 -4.71 6.73
C LEU A 17 -6.34 -4.13 7.19
N ASP A 18 -6.91 -4.77 8.22
CA ASP A 18 -8.10 -4.29 8.90
C ASP A 18 -7.67 -3.28 9.98
N PRO A 19 -8.31 -2.11 10.08
CA PRO A 19 -7.97 -1.13 11.11
C PRO A 19 -8.14 -1.65 12.54
N ASP A 20 -9.01 -2.64 12.74
CA ASP A 20 -9.25 -3.23 14.07
C ASP A 20 -8.32 -4.39 14.40
N ALA A 21 -7.52 -4.85 13.45
CA ALA A 21 -6.53 -5.90 13.70
C ALA A 21 -5.48 -5.41 14.70
N ASN A 22 -4.91 -6.33 15.47
CA ASN A 22 -3.83 -5.97 16.39
C ASN A 22 -2.47 -6.03 15.68
N VAL A 23 -1.44 -5.54 16.36
CA VAL A 23 -0.08 -5.44 15.82
C VAL A 23 0.46 -6.81 15.41
N TYR A 24 0.18 -7.87 16.16
CA TYR A 24 0.66 -9.23 15.83
C TYR A 24 0.00 -9.77 14.57
N GLU A 25 -1.30 -9.53 14.41
CA GLU A 25 -2.03 -9.94 13.20
C GLU A 25 -1.48 -9.20 11.97
N ALA A 26 -1.21 -7.89 12.11
CA ALA A 26 -0.62 -7.10 11.04
C ALA A 26 0.78 -7.61 10.69
N ALA A 27 1.62 -7.89 11.69
CA ALA A 27 2.95 -8.44 11.49
C ALA A 27 2.89 -9.77 10.74
N ASN A 28 1.98 -10.65 11.13
CA ASN A 28 1.82 -11.94 10.48
C ASN A 28 1.40 -11.80 9.02
N THR A 29 0.46 -10.91 8.73
CA THR A 29 0.01 -10.64 7.35
C THR A 29 1.17 -10.17 6.48
N ILE A 30 1.97 -9.25 6.99
CA ILE A 30 3.13 -8.74 6.27
C ILE A 30 4.16 -9.83 6.02
N LEU A 31 4.46 -10.64 7.03
CA LEU A 31 5.45 -11.71 6.91
C LEU A 31 5.01 -12.82 5.96
N VAL A 32 3.78 -13.27 6.08
CA VAL A 32 3.24 -14.36 5.24
C VAL A 32 3.21 -13.94 3.77
N ASN A 33 2.86 -12.70 3.49
CA ASN A 33 2.75 -12.18 2.12
C ASN A 33 4.07 -11.62 1.58
N ARG A 34 5.13 -11.59 2.38
CA ARG A 34 6.46 -11.09 1.99
C ARG A 34 6.42 -9.68 1.44
N ILE A 35 5.69 -8.81 2.14
CA ILE A 35 5.55 -7.39 1.79
C ILE A 35 6.17 -6.53 2.88
N SER A 36 6.48 -5.27 2.57
CA SER A 36 7.08 -4.34 3.53
C SER A 36 6.05 -3.41 4.16
N GLY A 37 4.82 -3.48 3.74
CA GLY A 37 3.71 -2.67 4.24
C GLY A 37 2.46 -2.92 3.45
N ALA A 38 1.35 -2.40 3.93
CA ALA A 38 0.06 -2.60 3.28
C ALA A 38 -0.90 -1.46 3.58
N PRO A 39 -1.84 -1.19 2.66
CA PRO A 39 -2.91 -0.24 2.93
C PRO A 39 -3.89 -0.80 3.95
N VAL A 40 -4.48 0.09 4.71
CA VAL A 40 -5.51 -0.22 5.71
C VAL A 40 -6.86 0.18 5.13
N VAL A 41 -7.79 -0.78 5.11
CA VAL A 41 -9.09 -0.61 4.47
C VAL A 41 -10.17 -1.01 5.46
N ASP A 42 -11.22 -0.19 5.59
CA ASP A 42 -12.32 -0.50 6.50
C ASP A 42 -13.32 -1.47 5.87
N THR A 43 -14.41 -1.75 6.60
CA THR A 43 -15.43 -2.72 6.15
C THR A 43 -16.19 -2.23 4.91
N ASP A 44 -16.17 -0.94 4.62
CA ASP A 44 -16.81 -0.37 3.43
C ASP A 44 -15.85 -0.29 2.24
N GLY A 45 -14.63 -0.81 2.39
CA GLY A 45 -13.63 -0.77 1.34
C GLY A 45 -12.88 0.54 1.24
N LYS A 46 -13.07 1.46 2.19
CA LYS A 46 -12.42 2.77 2.15
C LYS A 46 -10.99 2.69 2.66
N LEU A 47 -10.09 3.36 1.95
CA LEU A 47 -8.70 3.51 2.38
C LEU A 47 -8.65 4.48 3.56
N VAL A 48 -8.17 3.99 4.71
CA VAL A 48 -8.09 4.79 5.93
C VAL A 48 -6.66 5.04 6.41
N GLY A 49 -5.68 4.31 5.87
CA GLY A 49 -4.29 4.50 6.26
C GLY A 49 -3.36 3.55 5.55
N VAL A 50 -2.09 3.61 5.91
CA VAL A 50 -1.07 2.62 5.51
C VAL A 50 -0.22 2.26 6.72
N VAL A 51 0.26 1.03 6.74
CA VAL A 51 1.16 0.53 7.79
C VAL A 51 2.38 -0.08 7.12
N SER A 52 3.57 0.32 7.58
CA SER A 52 4.83 -0.25 7.14
C SER A 52 5.38 -1.22 8.20
N GLU A 53 6.33 -2.05 7.81
CA GLU A 53 7.02 -2.91 8.78
C GLU A 53 7.74 -2.10 9.85
N LEU A 54 8.20 -0.88 9.52
CA LEU A 54 8.80 0.01 10.50
C LEU A 54 7.80 0.52 11.52
N ASP A 55 6.56 0.78 11.11
CA ASP A 55 5.48 1.18 12.03
C ASP A 55 5.21 0.08 13.05
N ILE A 56 5.16 -1.15 12.57
CA ILE A 56 4.92 -2.33 13.42
C ILE A 56 6.08 -2.52 14.38
N LEU A 57 7.31 -2.47 13.87
CA LEU A 57 8.50 -2.63 14.70
C LEU A 57 8.56 -1.56 15.77
N ASN A 58 8.29 -0.31 15.42
CA ASN A 58 8.27 0.79 16.38
C ASN A 58 7.22 0.57 17.46
N ALA A 59 6.03 0.11 17.10
CA ALA A 59 4.97 -0.18 18.06
C ALA A 59 5.38 -1.27 19.05
N ILE A 60 6.01 -2.34 18.56
CA ILE A 60 6.49 -3.44 19.39
C ILE A 60 7.57 -2.96 20.37
N VAL A 61 8.59 -2.28 19.87
CA VAL A 61 9.71 -1.81 20.67
C VAL A 61 9.23 -0.82 21.74
N THR A 62 8.38 0.12 21.36
CA THR A 62 7.83 1.12 22.28
C THR A 62 7.01 0.46 23.40
N SER A 63 6.15 -0.50 23.03
CA SER A 63 5.33 -1.19 24.03
C SER A 63 6.18 -2.00 25.01
N VAL A 64 7.17 -2.74 24.50
CA VAL A 64 8.07 -3.54 25.34
C VAL A 64 8.86 -2.62 26.28
N TYR A 65 9.34 -1.50 25.77
CA TYR A 65 10.10 -0.55 26.57
C TYR A 65 9.27 0.04 27.71
N ASN A 66 7.96 0.24 27.46
CA ASN A 66 7.03 0.78 28.47
C ASN A 66 6.41 -0.32 29.36
N GLY A 67 6.82 -1.56 29.21
CA GLY A 67 6.26 -2.68 29.98
C GLY A 67 4.85 -3.09 29.60
N ALA A 68 4.39 -2.69 28.42
CA ALA A 68 3.05 -3.03 27.93
C ALA A 68 3.11 -4.19 26.95
N ASP A 69 1.97 -4.87 26.75
CA ASP A 69 1.84 -5.92 25.76
C ASP A 69 1.69 -5.29 24.36
N PRO A 70 2.62 -5.55 23.41
CA PRO A 70 2.52 -5.01 22.07
C PRO A 70 1.21 -5.38 21.34
N GLY A 71 0.61 -6.53 21.68
CA GLY A 71 -0.61 -6.99 21.04
C GLY A 71 -1.86 -6.18 21.37
N ILE A 72 -1.78 -5.24 22.33
CA ILE A 72 -2.92 -4.39 22.69
C ILE A 72 -3.16 -3.33 21.62
N ALA A 73 -2.10 -2.83 20.97
CA ALA A 73 -2.22 -1.79 19.95
C ALA A 73 -2.94 -2.30 18.70
N ARG A 74 -3.80 -1.46 18.14
CA ARG A 74 -4.53 -1.73 16.91
C ARG A 74 -3.86 -1.08 15.72
N VAL A 75 -4.09 -1.62 14.53
CA VAL A 75 -3.60 -1.06 13.27
C VAL A 75 -3.98 0.42 13.14
N SER A 76 -5.22 0.77 13.48
CA SER A 76 -5.70 2.17 13.41
C SER A 76 -4.90 3.12 14.29
N GLU A 77 -4.27 2.62 15.35
CA GLU A 77 -3.50 3.45 16.28
C GLU A 77 -2.06 3.68 15.79
N ILE A 78 -1.54 2.80 14.94
CA ILE A 78 -0.14 2.86 14.48
C ILE A 78 0.01 3.25 13.01
N MET A 79 -1.08 3.28 12.25
CA MET A 79 -1.06 3.60 10.82
C MET A 79 -0.80 5.08 10.58
N THR A 80 -0.31 5.39 9.36
CA THR A 80 -0.30 6.75 8.85
C THR A 80 -1.64 6.98 8.15
N ALA A 81 -2.44 7.95 8.65
CA ALA A 81 -3.78 8.20 8.15
C ALA A 81 -3.82 9.04 6.87
N GLU A 82 -2.84 9.92 6.69
CA GLU A 82 -2.75 10.73 5.48
C GLU A 82 -2.01 9.94 4.41
N VAL A 83 -2.75 9.40 3.45
CA VAL A 83 -2.22 8.51 2.42
C VAL A 83 -2.34 9.16 1.07
N GLU A 84 -1.23 9.25 0.36
CA GLU A 84 -1.21 9.67 -1.04
C GLU A 84 -1.84 8.57 -1.89
N SER A 85 -2.76 8.94 -2.76
CA SER A 85 -3.46 8.00 -3.64
C SER A 85 -3.71 8.63 -5.00
N ASN A 86 -4.06 7.79 -5.97
CA ASN A 86 -4.44 8.25 -7.30
C ASN A 86 -5.69 7.50 -7.75
N ALA A 87 -6.28 7.98 -8.83
CA ALA A 87 -7.49 7.40 -9.41
C ALA A 87 -7.13 6.36 -10.49
N PRO A 88 -8.04 5.39 -10.76
CA PRO A 88 -7.78 4.37 -11.78
C PRO A 88 -7.54 4.92 -13.18
N ASP A 89 -8.12 6.07 -13.51
CA ASP A 89 -7.99 6.66 -14.85
C ASP A 89 -6.81 7.62 -14.97
N ASP A 90 -6.01 7.77 -13.93
CA ASP A 90 -4.80 8.59 -13.98
C ASP A 90 -3.76 7.94 -14.91
N ASP A 91 -2.89 8.79 -15.44
CA ASP A 91 -1.80 8.36 -16.30
C ASP A 91 -0.68 7.71 -15.47
N VAL A 92 -0.22 6.54 -15.90
CA VAL A 92 0.82 5.78 -15.19
C VAL A 92 2.11 6.59 -15.05
N VAL A 93 2.50 7.34 -16.10
CA VAL A 93 3.75 8.13 -16.06
C VAL A 93 3.67 9.24 -15.02
N SER A 94 2.51 9.92 -14.94
CA SER A 94 2.29 10.96 -13.94
C SER A 94 2.34 10.40 -12.52
N VAL A 95 1.71 9.25 -12.29
CA VAL A 95 1.74 8.58 -10.98
C VAL A 95 3.16 8.13 -10.64
N ALA A 96 3.88 7.58 -11.62
CA ALA A 96 5.27 7.18 -11.43
C ALA A 96 6.15 8.38 -11.00
N ARG A 97 5.93 9.55 -11.60
CA ARG A 97 6.66 10.76 -11.23
C ARG A 97 6.38 11.13 -9.76
N GLU A 98 5.14 11.08 -9.33
CA GLU A 98 4.78 11.35 -7.94
C GLU A 98 5.42 10.34 -6.99
N MET A 99 5.42 9.06 -7.37
CA MET A 99 6.06 8.01 -6.56
C MET A 99 7.57 8.26 -6.40
N LEU A 100 8.23 8.65 -7.47
CA LEU A 100 9.66 8.98 -7.44
C LEU A 100 9.93 10.21 -6.56
N ASP A 101 9.15 11.26 -6.72
CA ASP A 101 9.33 12.50 -5.97
C ASP A 101 9.11 12.28 -4.47
N ASN A 102 8.19 11.41 -4.11
CA ASN A 102 7.87 11.11 -2.71
C ASN A 102 8.63 9.88 -2.19
N LYS A 103 9.48 9.27 -2.99
CA LYS A 103 10.28 8.08 -2.63
C LYS A 103 9.41 6.94 -2.14
N ARG A 104 8.33 6.66 -2.87
CA ARG A 104 7.39 5.57 -2.57
C ARG A 104 7.50 4.47 -3.61
N ARG A 105 7.35 3.22 -3.17
CA ARG A 105 7.41 2.04 -4.05
C ARG A 105 6.03 1.54 -4.44
N ARG A 106 4.99 2.07 -3.82
CA ARG A 106 3.61 1.67 -4.06
C ARG A 106 2.69 2.86 -3.89
N ARG A 107 1.55 2.78 -4.54
CA ARG A 107 0.54 3.83 -4.50
C ARG A 107 -0.84 3.18 -4.46
N PRO A 108 -1.64 3.40 -3.40
CA PRO A 108 -3.04 2.97 -3.40
C PRO A 108 -3.82 3.71 -4.49
N ILE A 109 -4.72 2.99 -5.13
CA ILE A 109 -5.58 3.53 -6.19
C ILE A 109 -7.00 3.53 -5.67
N VAL A 110 -7.62 4.71 -5.65
CA VAL A 110 -8.88 4.97 -4.97
C VAL A 110 -9.85 5.67 -5.91
N GLU A 111 -11.14 5.32 -5.81
CA GLU A 111 -12.22 5.99 -6.53
C GLU A 111 -13.39 6.15 -5.56
N ASP A 112 -13.85 7.38 -5.37
CA ASP A 112 -14.93 7.71 -4.43
C ASP A 112 -14.62 7.23 -2.99
N GLY A 113 -13.36 7.33 -2.58
CA GLY A 113 -12.90 6.91 -1.27
C GLY A 113 -12.64 5.42 -1.13
N VAL A 114 -13.13 4.61 -2.06
CA VAL A 114 -13.00 3.15 -2.02
C VAL A 114 -11.73 2.72 -2.74
N MET A 115 -10.96 1.85 -2.09
CA MET A 115 -9.73 1.33 -2.69
C MET A 115 -10.07 0.35 -3.82
N LYS A 116 -9.55 0.63 -5.02
CA LYS A 116 -9.79 -0.20 -6.22
C LYS A 116 -8.59 -1.08 -6.56
N GLY A 117 -7.41 -0.73 -6.09
CA GLY A 117 -6.22 -1.49 -6.39
C GLY A 117 -4.98 -0.83 -5.85
N GLN A 118 -3.84 -1.32 -6.31
CA GLN A 118 -2.53 -0.80 -5.91
C GLN A 118 -1.59 -0.83 -7.10
N LEU A 119 -0.83 0.24 -7.26
CA LEU A 119 0.21 0.34 -8.28
C LEU A 119 1.58 0.26 -7.58
N THR A 120 2.47 -0.60 -8.09
CA THR A 120 3.82 -0.76 -7.57
C THR A 120 4.86 -0.44 -8.63
N CYS A 121 6.07 -0.11 -8.19
CA CYS A 121 7.20 0.09 -9.11
C CYS A 121 7.41 -1.13 -10.01
N ARG A 122 7.30 -2.33 -9.47
CA ARG A 122 7.49 -3.57 -10.26
C ARG A 122 6.46 -3.71 -11.36
N GLN A 123 5.21 -3.36 -11.09
CA GLN A 123 4.15 -3.39 -12.10
C GLN A 123 4.42 -2.40 -13.23
N ILE A 124 4.88 -1.21 -12.90
CA ILE A 124 5.23 -0.20 -13.89
C ILE A 124 6.39 -0.69 -14.76
N LEU A 125 7.43 -1.23 -14.13
CA LEU A 125 8.59 -1.78 -14.86
C LEU A 125 8.18 -2.91 -15.80
N ARG A 126 7.31 -3.80 -15.34
CA ARG A 126 6.81 -4.91 -16.18
C ARG A 126 5.99 -4.38 -17.34
N ALA A 127 5.13 -3.40 -17.12
CA ALA A 127 4.31 -2.82 -18.19
C ALA A 127 5.18 -2.17 -19.27
N VAL A 128 6.22 -1.44 -18.87
CA VAL A 128 7.16 -0.82 -19.83
C VAL A 128 7.93 -1.90 -20.62
N THR A 129 8.41 -2.93 -19.92
CA THR A 129 9.15 -4.03 -20.57
C THR A 129 8.27 -4.74 -21.60
N ASP A 130 7.02 -5.04 -21.23
CA ASP A 130 6.08 -5.70 -22.14
C ASP A 130 5.77 -4.83 -23.36
N MET A 131 5.65 -3.51 -23.17
CA MET A 131 5.42 -2.58 -24.30
C MET A 131 6.60 -2.57 -25.26
N VAL A 132 7.83 -2.62 -24.76
CA VAL A 132 9.03 -2.65 -25.59
C VAL A 132 9.09 -3.96 -26.38
N ASP A 133 8.79 -5.09 -25.74
CA ASP A 133 8.76 -6.40 -26.39
C ASP A 133 7.68 -6.44 -27.48
N ASP A 134 6.50 -5.89 -27.22
CA ASP A 134 5.41 -5.85 -28.19
C ASP A 134 5.74 -4.95 -29.40
N ALA A 135 6.58 -3.93 -29.21
CA ALA A 135 6.97 -3.02 -30.26
C ALA A 135 8.02 -3.60 -31.23
N GLN A 136 8.63 -4.72 -30.85
CA GLN A 136 9.62 -5.41 -31.64
C GLN A 136 9.01 -6.53 -32.47
#